data_1fbbf402864d86ee92441c126236c378
#
_entry.id   1fbbf402864d86ee92441c126236c378
#
_cell.length_a   1.000
_cell.length_b   1.000
_cell.length_c   1.000
_cell.angle_alpha   90.00
_cell.angle_beta   90.00
_cell.angle_gamma   90.00
#
_symmetry.space_group_name_H-M   'P 1'
#
loop_
_entity.id
_entity.type
_entity.pdbx_description
1 polymer ?
#
loop_
_entity_poly.entity_id
_entity_poly.type
_entity_poly.pdbx_seq_one_letter_code
_entity_poly.pdbx_strand_id
1 'polypeptide(L)'
;MPRRIRYQALLCHVMALLWLPLSGLLGYGLVHWRVTQMMFIGSLSFFFDLDHSANFAGVIWLVMVVLISLVTTLWIPLAIALSKENPDPLVRQSALHAFNALMTYILTIAIATGVVTQLDRVTEDGETLPWIAWSLVFLVMGIAFVQVICVSVAGRRSLQGKSFRYPFSLPILR
;
A
#
# COMPACT_ATOMS: atom_id res chain seq x y z
N MET A 1 15.43 -5.92 28.83
CA MET A 1 15.48 -6.18 27.38
C MET A 1 16.47 -5.21 26.74
N PRO A 2 17.46 -5.67 25.94
CA PRO A 2 18.46 -4.83 25.30
C PRO A 2 17.85 -3.77 24.38
N ARG A 3 18.42 -2.56 24.36
CA ARG A 3 17.96 -1.46 23.48
C ARG A 3 17.92 -1.85 22.01
N ARG A 4 18.91 -2.63 21.54
CA ARG A 4 19.03 -3.10 20.16
C ARG A 4 17.76 -3.84 19.69
N ILE A 5 17.22 -4.73 20.52
CA ILE A 5 16.02 -5.53 20.19
C ILE A 5 14.78 -4.63 20.01
N ARG A 6 14.63 -3.64 20.88
CA ARG A 6 13.52 -2.67 20.79
C ARG A 6 13.58 -1.85 19.52
N TYR A 7 14.77 -1.41 19.11
CA TYR A 7 14.95 -0.70 17.82
C TYR A 7 14.73 -1.60 16.61
N GLN A 8 15.11 -2.87 16.66
CA GLN A 8 14.83 -3.82 15.59
C GLN A 8 13.32 -4.05 15.45
N ALA A 9 12.58 -4.21 16.53
CA ALA A 9 11.14 -4.34 16.52
C ALA A 9 10.44 -3.06 15.99
N LEU A 10 10.92 -1.88 16.39
CA LEU A 10 10.47 -0.59 15.83
C LEU A 10 10.71 -0.55 14.32
N LEU A 11 11.89 -0.96 13.87
CA LEU A 11 12.26 -0.94 12.46
C LEU A 11 11.31 -1.80 11.61
N CYS A 12 10.87 -2.97 12.10
CA CYS A 12 9.90 -3.81 11.40
C CYS A 12 8.59 -3.06 11.09
N HIS A 13 8.12 -2.24 12.03
CA HIS A 13 6.91 -1.45 11.83
C HIS A 13 7.15 -0.26 10.89
N VAL A 14 8.27 0.44 11.04
CA VAL A 14 8.64 1.59 10.18
C VAL A 14 8.84 1.14 8.73
N MET A 15 9.53 0.01 8.52
CA MET A 15 9.73 -0.56 7.19
C MET A 15 8.42 -0.91 6.47
N ALA A 16 7.37 -1.25 7.23
CA ALA A 16 6.04 -1.48 6.65
C ALA A 16 5.39 -0.20 6.07
N LEU A 17 5.93 1.00 6.35
CA LEU A 17 5.49 2.25 5.70
C LEU A 17 6.21 2.56 4.39
N LEU A 18 7.23 1.80 4.00
CA LEU A 18 8.03 2.08 2.80
C LEU A 18 7.22 2.08 1.51
N TRP A 19 6.05 1.42 1.48
CA TRP A 19 5.18 1.45 0.32
C TRP A 19 4.66 2.85 0.00
N LEU A 20 4.52 3.75 1.00
CA LEU A 20 4.06 5.12 0.78
C LEU A 20 5.04 5.94 -0.08
N PRO A 21 6.32 6.13 0.32
CA PRO A 21 7.26 6.82 -0.54
C PRO A 21 7.56 6.03 -1.83
N LEU A 22 7.55 4.70 -1.80
CA LEU A 22 7.76 3.87 -2.99
C LEU A 22 6.65 4.07 -4.01
N SER A 23 5.38 4.12 -3.61
CA SER A 23 4.26 4.41 -4.52
C SER A 23 4.36 5.81 -5.11
N GLY A 24 4.80 6.80 -4.31
CA GLY A 24 5.06 8.15 -4.80
C GLY A 24 6.16 8.20 -5.85
N LEU A 25 7.28 7.52 -5.59
CA LEU A 25 8.41 7.45 -6.53
C LEU A 25 8.05 6.70 -7.82
N LEU A 26 7.36 5.55 -7.71
CA LEU A 26 6.93 4.79 -8.88
C LEU A 26 5.89 5.57 -9.70
N GLY A 27 4.92 6.20 -9.03
CA GLY A 27 3.93 7.05 -9.70
C GLY A 27 4.57 8.22 -10.42
N TYR A 28 5.49 8.94 -9.76
CA TYR A 28 6.25 10.02 -10.37
C TYR A 28 7.09 9.54 -11.57
N GLY A 29 7.81 8.43 -11.41
CA GLY A 29 8.62 7.85 -12.48
C GLY A 29 7.81 7.45 -13.70
N LEU A 30 6.63 6.84 -13.51
CA LEU A 30 5.72 6.46 -14.58
C LEU A 30 5.14 7.68 -15.31
N VAL A 31 4.72 8.72 -14.57
CA VAL A 31 4.21 9.96 -15.17
C VAL A 31 5.33 10.65 -15.96
N HIS A 32 6.52 10.75 -15.37
CA HIS A 32 7.66 11.39 -16.04
C HIS A 32 8.09 10.62 -17.30
N TRP A 33 8.14 9.29 -17.24
CA TRP A 33 8.42 8.42 -18.39
C TRP A 33 7.41 8.63 -19.52
N ARG A 34 6.11 8.68 -19.20
CA ARG A 34 5.05 8.94 -20.17
C ARG A 34 5.16 10.33 -20.79
N VAL A 35 5.40 11.36 -19.99
CA VAL A 35 5.61 12.73 -20.47
C VAL A 35 6.81 12.79 -21.39
N THR A 36 7.92 12.13 -21.06
CA THR A 36 9.12 12.07 -21.89
C THR A 36 8.86 11.35 -23.21
N GLN A 37 8.16 10.21 -23.17
CA GLN A 37 7.77 9.52 -24.40
C GLN A 37 6.83 10.34 -25.29
N MET A 38 5.90 11.08 -24.69
CA MET A 38 4.96 11.94 -25.46
C MET A 38 5.63 13.15 -26.08
N MET A 39 6.59 13.76 -25.42
CA MET A 39 7.41 14.80 -26.03
C MET A 39 8.15 14.28 -27.26
N PHE A 40 8.56 13.01 -27.28
CA PHE A 40 9.23 12.38 -28.42
C PHE A 40 8.27 11.99 -29.56
N ILE A 41 7.01 11.67 -29.27
CA ILE A 41 6.05 11.13 -30.26
C ILE A 41 5.12 12.22 -30.81
N GLY A 42 5.15 13.44 -30.25
CA GLY A 42 4.39 14.58 -30.80
C GLY A 42 2.86 14.51 -30.64
N SER A 43 2.34 13.63 -29.76
CA SER A 43 0.90 13.49 -29.59
C SER A 43 0.45 13.81 -28.15
N LEU A 44 0.58 15.07 -27.74
CA LEU A 44 0.00 15.61 -26.51
C LEU A 44 -1.55 15.58 -26.51
N SER A 45 -2.18 15.50 -27.69
CA SER A 45 -3.62 15.46 -27.85
C SER A 45 -4.28 14.24 -27.22
N PHE A 46 -3.59 13.10 -27.12
CA PHE A 46 -4.15 11.86 -26.56
C PHE A 46 -4.35 11.92 -25.03
N PHE A 47 -3.78 12.89 -24.33
CA PHE A 47 -3.89 13.01 -22.87
C PHE A 47 -4.90 14.08 -22.44
N PHE A 48 -5.28 14.98 -23.33
CA PHE A 48 -6.21 16.08 -23.02
C PHE A 48 -7.61 15.90 -23.60
N ASP A 49 -7.83 14.87 -24.45
CA ASP A 49 -9.17 14.37 -24.72
C ASP A 49 -9.60 13.57 -23.48
N LEU A 50 -9.98 14.33 -22.46
CA LEU A 50 -10.47 13.85 -21.18
C LEU A 50 -11.91 13.35 -21.33
N ASP A 51 -12.09 12.32 -22.12
CA ASP A 51 -13.26 11.47 -22.01
C ASP A 51 -13.25 10.82 -20.61
N HIS A 52 -14.40 10.66 -20.01
CA HIS A 52 -14.58 10.13 -18.66
C HIS A 52 -13.85 8.79 -18.43
N SER A 53 -13.66 8.00 -19.49
CA SER A 53 -12.86 6.77 -19.50
C SER A 53 -11.38 6.95 -19.14
N ALA A 54 -10.77 8.09 -19.51
CA ALA A 54 -9.35 8.35 -19.22
C ALA A 54 -9.09 8.59 -17.72
N ASN A 55 -10.04 9.20 -17.02
CA ASN A 55 -9.94 9.43 -15.57
C ASN A 55 -10.02 8.11 -14.79
N PHE A 56 -10.89 7.20 -15.20
CA PHE A 56 -11.00 5.88 -14.58
C PHE A 56 -9.73 5.04 -14.79
N ALA A 57 -9.21 4.99 -16.00
CA ALA A 57 -7.94 4.31 -16.30
C ALA A 57 -6.79 4.88 -15.45
N GLY A 58 -6.73 6.21 -15.26
CA GLY A 58 -5.75 6.86 -14.40
C GLY A 58 -5.83 6.41 -12.94
N VAL A 59 -7.04 6.28 -12.39
CA VAL A 59 -7.26 5.79 -11.02
C VAL A 59 -6.84 4.35 -10.87
N ILE A 60 -7.20 3.48 -11.82
CA ILE A 60 -6.77 2.07 -11.81
C ILE A 60 -5.24 1.97 -11.85
N TRP A 61 -4.57 2.77 -12.68
CA TRP A 61 -3.11 2.82 -12.71
C TRP A 61 -2.51 3.24 -11.37
N LEU A 62 -3.05 4.27 -10.73
CA LEU A 62 -2.63 4.70 -9.40
C LEU A 62 -2.77 3.56 -8.38
N VAL A 63 -3.91 2.88 -8.37
CA VAL A 63 -4.15 1.73 -7.48
C VAL A 63 -3.16 0.60 -7.75
N MET A 64 -2.87 0.30 -9.03
CA MET A 64 -1.88 -0.72 -9.39
C MET A 64 -0.47 -0.36 -8.89
N VAL A 65 -0.05 0.90 -8.99
CA VAL A 65 1.22 1.38 -8.41
C VAL A 65 1.27 1.17 -6.90
N VAL A 66 0.17 1.46 -6.20
CA VAL A 66 0.05 1.22 -4.75
C VAL A 66 0.14 -0.27 -4.43
N LEU A 67 -0.56 -1.11 -5.17
CA LEU A 67 -0.50 -2.57 -4.97
C LEU A 67 0.90 -3.14 -5.20
N ILE A 68 1.58 -2.72 -6.27
CA ILE A 68 2.97 -3.12 -6.55
C ILE A 68 3.88 -2.70 -5.40
N SER A 69 3.72 -1.46 -4.90
CA SER A 69 4.50 -0.95 -3.77
C SER A 69 4.26 -1.74 -2.49
N LEU A 70 3.01 -2.09 -2.20
CA LEU A 70 2.64 -2.92 -1.05
C LEU A 70 3.22 -4.33 -1.16
N VAL A 71 3.11 -4.98 -2.32
CA VAL A 71 3.68 -6.31 -2.56
C VAL A 71 5.19 -6.28 -2.42
N THR A 72 5.87 -5.26 -2.96
CA THR A 72 7.32 -5.12 -2.86
C THR A 72 7.78 -4.98 -1.41
N THR A 73 7.07 -4.15 -0.62
CA THR A 73 7.44 -3.94 0.79
C THR A 73 7.06 -5.11 1.70
N LEU A 74 6.16 -5.99 1.28
CA LEU A 74 5.73 -7.18 2.02
C LEU A 74 6.89 -8.15 2.30
N TRP A 75 7.87 -8.24 1.39
CA TRP A 75 9.00 -9.15 1.53
C TRP A 75 9.91 -8.82 2.72
N ILE A 76 9.99 -7.56 3.13
CA ILE A 76 10.85 -7.13 4.24
C ILE A 76 10.42 -7.76 5.58
N PRO A 77 9.18 -7.58 6.06
CA PRO A 77 8.74 -8.21 7.30
C PRO A 77 8.66 -9.73 7.18
N LEU A 78 8.35 -10.28 5.98
CA LEU A 78 8.35 -11.72 5.77
C LEU A 78 9.77 -12.30 5.93
N ALA A 79 10.78 -11.70 5.32
CA ALA A 79 12.17 -12.15 5.45
C ALA A 79 12.65 -12.10 6.92
N ILE A 80 12.28 -11.05 7.66
CA ILE A 80 12.59 -10.93 9.09
C ILE A 80 11.87 -12.00 9.91
N ALA A 81 10.58 -12.24 9.64
CA ALA A 81 9.78 -13.23 10.35
C ALA A 81 10.29 -14.67 10.14
N LEU A 82 10.76 -14.99 8.93
CA LEU A 82 11.27 -16.30 8.55
C LEU A 82 12.76 -16.49 8.85
N SER A 83 13.49 -15.42 9.17
CA SER A 83 14.92 -15.48 9.48
C SER A 83 15.19 -16.35 10.70
N LYS A 84 16.02 -17.36 10.53
CA LYS A 84 16.50 -18.23 11.63
C LYS A 84 17.49 -17.51 12.56
N GLU A 85 18.07 -16.40 12.10
CA GLU A 85 19.08 -15.64 12.83
C GLU A 85 18.51 -14.70 13.90
N ASN A 86 17.18 -14.44 13.88
CA ASN A 86 16.52 -13.58 14.85
C ASN A 86 15.72 -14.39 15.87
N PRO A 87 16.34 -14.83 16.98
CA PRO A 87 15.69 -15.63 18.00
C PRO A 87 14.77 -14.82 18.91
N ASP A 88 14.79 -13.49 18.82
CA ASP A 88 14.02 -12.65 19.75
C ASP A 88 12.53 -12.64 19.40
N PRO A 89 11.66 -13.10 20.34
CA PRO A 89 10.23 -13.23 20.10
C PRO A 89 9.56 -11.88 19.80
N LEU A 90 10.05 -10.76 20.34
CA LEU A 90 9.47 -9.45 20.09
C LEU A 90 9.66 -9.01 18.62
N VAL A 91 10.86 -9.20 18.08
CA VAL A 91 11.17 -8.83 16.69
C VAL A 91 10.36 -9.68 15.74
N ARG A 92 10.30 -10.99 15.97
CA ARG A 92 9.53 -11.92 15.16
C ARG A 92 8.03 -11.60 15.18
N GLN A 93 7.45 -11.36 16.37
CA GLN A 93 6.05 -10.98 16.50
C GLN A 93 5.75 -9.63 15.80
N SER A 94 6.63 -8.64 15.96
CA SER A 94 6.49 -7.34 15.28
C SER A 94 6.50 -7.50 13.76
N ALA A 95 7.39 -8.32 13.23
CA ALA A 95 7.47 -8.62 11.80
C ALA A 95 6.23 -9.35 11.29
N LEU A 96 5.73 -10.37 12.01
CA LEU A 96 4.49 -11.09 11.68
C LEU A 96 3.27 -10.16 11.68
N HIS A 97 3.17 -9.28 12.66
CA HIS A 97 2.06 -8.33 12.74
C HIS A 97 2.11 -7.30 11.60
N ALA A 98 3.30 -6.80 11.25
CA ALA A 98 3.49 -5.90 10.11
C ALA A 98 3.15 -6.61 8.79
N PHE A 99 3.59 -7.86 8.60
CA PHE A 99 3.24 -8.68 7.44
C PHE A 99 1.73 -8.88 7.31
N ASN A 100 1.07 -9.33 8.38
CA ASN A 100 -0.38 -9.57 8.39
C ASN A 100 -1.16 -8.28 8.06
N ALA A 101 -0.72 -7.12 8.54
CA ALA A 101 -1.31 -5.83 8.22
C ALA A 101 -1.17 -5.50 6.73
N LEU A 102 0.04 -5.61 6.17
CA LEU A 102 0.29 -5.35 4.75
C LEU A 102 -0.53 -6.28 3.84
N MET A 103 -0.58 -7.58 4.15
CA MET A 103 -1.42 -8.54 3.41
C MET A 103 -2.90 -8.18 3.47
N THR A 104 -3.39 -7.75 4.63
CA THR A 104 -4.78 -7.31 4.76
C THR A 104 -5.06 -6.09 3.87
N TYR A 105 -4.13 -5.13 3.80
CA TYR A 105 -4.27 -3.96 2.94
C TYR A 105 -4.26 -4.32 1.46
N ILE A 106 -3.34 -5.21 1.03
CA ILE A 106 -3.29 -5.73 -0.34
C ILE A 106 -4.63 -6.37 -0.71
N LEU A 107 -5.14 -7.27 0.13
CA LEU A 107 -6.41 -7.95 -0.11
C LEU A 107 -7.58 -6.97 -0.17
N THR A 108 -7.64 -6.01 0.75
CA THR A 108 -8.71 -5.01 0.78
C THR A 108 -8.73 -4.16 -0.49
N ILE A 109 -7.56 -3.64 -0.90
CA ILE A 109 -7.44 -2.82 -2.10
C ILE A 109 -7.72 -3.65 -3.36
N ALA A 110 -7.20 -4.88 -3.44
CA ALA A 110 -7.42 -5.76 -4.60
C ALA A 110 -8.90 -6.13 -4.76
N ILE A 111 -9.59 -6.49 -3.67
CA ILE A 111 -11.02 -6.79 -3.69
C ILE A 111 -11.83 -5.55 -4.10
N ALA A 112 -11.57 -4.40 -3.49
CA ALA A 112 -12.25 -3.16 -3.81
C ALA A 112 -12.05 -2.77 -5.29
N THR A 113 -10.83 -2.91 -5.81
CA THR A 113 -10.54 -2.66 -7.23
C THR A 113 -11.30 -3.63 -8.13
N GLY A 114 -11.32 -4.93 -7.79
CA GLY A 114 -12.08 -5.94 -8.53
C GLY A 114 -13.58 -5.63 -8.56
N VAL A 115 -14.17 -5.23 -7.43
CA VAL A 115 -15.58 -4.85 -7.36
C VAL A 115 -15.86 -3.62 -8.23
N VAL A 116 -15.03 -2.59 -8.12
CA VAL A 116 -15.19 -1.36 -8.89
C VAL A 116 -15.09 -1.62 -10.39
N THR A 117 -14.13 -2.44 -10.83
CA THR A 117 -13.99 -2.78 -12.26
C THR A 117 -15.16 -3.62 -12.80
N GLN A 118 -15.82 -4.40 -11.96
CA GLN A 118 -17.04 -5.11 -12.36
C GLN A 118 -18.25 -4.17 -12.43
N LEU A 119 -18.38 -3.26 -11.47
CA LEU A 119 -19.44 -2.25 -11.50
C LEU A 119 -19.33 -1.36 -12.74
N ASP A 120 -18.12 -0.96 -13.12
CA ASP A 120 -17.86 -0.19 -14.33
C ASP A 120 -18.36 -0.88 -15.62
N ARG A 121 -18.22 -2.20 -15.69
CA ARG A 121 -18.71 -2.99 -16.84
C ARG A 121 -20.23 -3.09 -16.91
N VAL A 122 -20.94 -2.94 -15.81
CA VAL A 122 -22.41 -3.10 -15.72
C VAL A 122 -23.13 -1.77 -15.94
N THR A 123 -22.49 -0.65 -15.60
CA THR A 123 -23.09 0.69 -15.80
C THR A 123 -22.77 1.18 -17.21
N GLU A 124 -23.70 0.97 -18.16
CA GLU A 124 -23.61 1.54 -19.51
C GLU A 124 -23.74 3.07 -19.52
N ASP A 125 -24.33 3.65 -18.47
CA ASP A 125 -24.50 5.10 -18.30
C ASP A 125 -23.32 5.68 -17.51
N GLY A 126 -22.35 6.26 -18.22
CA GLY A 126 -21.08 6.76 -17.66
C GLY A 126 -21.15 7.85 -16.56
N GLU A 127 -22.32 8.13 -15.99
CA GLU A 127 -22.49 9.15 -14.96
C GLU A 127 -22.10 8.69 -13.55
N THR A 128 -22.08 7.39 -13.25
CA THR A 128 -21.77 6.89 -11.91
C THR A 128 -20.27 6.63 -11.68
N LEU A 129 -19.47 6.56 -12.74
CA LEU A 129 -18.04 6.23 -12.71
C LEU A 129 -17.18 7.13 -11.81
N PRO A 130 -17.29 8.48 -11.86
CA PRO A 130 -16.38 9.34 -11.11
C PRO A 130 -16.43 9.07 -9.60
N TRP A 131 -17.62 8.89 -9.04
CA TRP A 131 -17.81 8.67 -7.60
C TRP A 131 -17.22 7.33 -7.14
N ILE A 132 -17.37 6.29 -7.97
CA ILE A 132 -16.85 4.96 -7.67
C ILE A 132 -15.31 4.97 -7.72
N ALA A 133 -14.72 5.61 -8.72
CA ALA A 133 -13.27 5.77 -8.84
C ALA A 133 -12.68 6.56 -7.67
N TRP A 134 -13.31 7.68 -7.28
CA TRP A 134 -12.88 8.46 -6.12
C TRP A 134 -12.99 7.69 -4.82
N SER A 135 -13.96 6.76 -4.68
CA SER A 135 -14.05 5.91 -3.50
C SER A 135 -12.81 5.04 -3.28
N LEU A 136 -12.17 4.55 -4.35
CA LEU A 136 -10.90 3.83 -4.26
C LEU A 136 -9.76 4.72 -3.77
N VAL A 137 -9.70 5.95 -4.26
CA VAL A 137 -8.69 6.92 -3.81
C VAL A 137 -8.85 7.19 -2.31
N PHE A 138 -10.08 7.45 -1.85
CA PHE A 138 -10.36 7.66 -0.43
C PHE A 138 -10.07 6.42 0.41
N LEU A 139 -10.33 5.21 -0.10
CA LEU A 139 -9.98 3.97 0.57
C LEU A 139 -8.46 3.86 0.77
N VAL A 140 -7.67 4.08 -0.29
CA VAL A 140 -6.20 4.03 -0.22
C VAL A 140 -5.67 5.08 0.74
N MET A 141 -6.18 6.31 0.68
CA MET A 141 -5.80 7.39 1.60
C MET A 141 -6.15 7.05 3.06
N GLY A 142 -7.35 6.50 3.30
CA GLY A 142 -7.79 6.05 4.62
C GLY A 142 -6.88 4.95 5.18
N ILE A 143 -6.52 3.95 4.37
CA ILE A 143 -5.59 2.88 4.74
C ILE A 143 -4.23 3.48 5.10
N ALA A 144 -3.69 4.38 4.29
CA ALA A 144 -2.41 5.04 4.54
C ALA A 144 -2.43 5.81 5.87
N PHE A 145 -3.49 6.58 6.12
CA PHE A 145 -3.65 7.35 7.35
C PHE A 145 -3.72 6.44 8.60
N VAL A 146 -4.57 5.41 8.56
CA VAL A 146 -4.69 4.43 9.66
C VAL A 146 -3.35 3.74 9.91
N GLN A 147 -2.61 3.40 8.85
CA GLN A 147 -1.32 2.74 8.98
C GLN A 147 -0.28 3.64 9.64
N VAL A 148 -0.20 4.92 9.29
CA VAL A 148 0.71 5.88 9.94
C VAL A 148 0.43 5.97 11.44
N ILE A 149 -0.85 6.05 11.84
CA ILE A 149 -1.25 6.06 13.25
C ILE A 149 -0.81 4.74 13.93
N CYS A 150 -1.14 3.60 13.31
CA CYS A 150 -0.81 2.29 13.86
C CYS A 150 0.69 2.09 14.04
N VAL A 151 1.52 2.50 13.07
CA VAL A 151 2.99 2.41 13.17
C VAL A 151 3.52 3.33 14.28
N SER A 152 2.96 4.51 14.44
CA SER A 152 3.33 5.42 15.53
C SER A 152 3.06 4.81 16.91
N VAL A 153 1.90 4.19 17.08
CA VAL A 153 1.53 3.47 18.33
C VAL A 153 2.40 2.23 18.50
N ALA A 154 2.61 1.44 17.45
CA ALA A 154 3.45 0.25 17.45
C ALA A 154 4.89 0.58 17.83
N GLY A 155 5.44 1.66 17.28
CA GLY A 155 6.76 2.16 17.59
C GLY A 155 6.94 2.49 19.08
N ARG A 156 5.98 3.23 19.65
CA ARG A 156 5.98 3.53 21.10
C ARG A 156 5.94 2.26 21.95
N ARG A 157 5.10 1.29 21.59
CA ARG A 157 5.00 0.00 22.31
C ARG A 157 6.27 -0.84 22.17
N SER A 158 6.86 -0.91 20.99
CA SER A 158 8.12 -1.63 20.75
C SER A 158 9.27 -1.06 21.57
N LEU A 159 9.36 0.28 21.72
CA LEU A 159 10.34 0.92 22.60
C LEU A 159 10.10 0.58 24.07
N GLN A 160 8.88 0.26 24.48
CA GLN A 160 8.55 -0.24 25.82
C GLN A 160 8.78 -1.76 25.98
N GLY A 161 9.21 -2.45 24.91
CA GLY A 161 9.39 -3.91 24.91
C GLY A 161 8.08 -4.69 24.79
N LYS A 162 7.02 -4.08 24.29
CA LYS A 162 5.70 -4.68 24.10
C LYS A 162 5.41 -4.88 22.62
N SER A 163 4.85 -6.02 22.24
CA SER A 163 4.34 -6.25 20.88
C SER A 163 3.07 -5.44 20.63
N PHE A 164 2.82 -5.09 19.37
CA PHE A 164 1.61 -4.42 18.93
C PHE A 164 0.96 -5.18 17.79
N ARG A 165 -0.31 -5.53 17.96
CA ARG A 165 -1.13 -6.14 16.91
C ARG A 165 -1.94 -5.04 16.23
N TYR A 166 -1.84 -4.97 14.90
CA TYR A 166 -2.62 -4.02 14.11
C TYR A 166 -4.12 -4.34 14.22
N PRO A 167 -4.96 -3.34 14.48
CA PRO A 167 -6.41 -3.53 14.43
C PRO A 167 -6.81 -3.93 13.01
N PHE A 168 -7.79 -4.80 12.90
CA PHE A 168 -8.34 -5.31 11.63
C PHE A 168 -7.36 -6.15 10.77
N SER A 169 -6.14 -6.44 11.24
CA SER A 169 -5.25 -7.34 10.51
C SER A 169 -5.71 -8.79 10.59
N LEU A 170 -5.81 -9.45 9.44
CA LEU A 170 -6.10 -10.87 9.36
C LEU A 170 -4.88 -11.68 9.83
N PRO A 171 -5.06 -12.71 10.69
CA PRO A 171 -3.96 -13.55 11.16
C PRO A 171 -3.59 -14.58 10.08
N ILE A 172 -2.91 -14.14 9.02
CA ILE A 172 -2.52 -15.00 7.88
C ILE A 172 -1.36 -15.90 8.27
N LEU A 173 -0.36 -15.34 8.97
CA LEU A 173 0.73 -16.09 9.59
C LEU A 173 0.62 -16.01 11.11
N ARG A 174 0.95 -17.16 11.77
CA ARG A 174 0.98 -17.31 13.25
C ARG A 174 2.35 -17.69 13.74
#